data_8a32378c3068008dd5b2d438705c50b9
#
_entry.id   8a32378c3068008dd5b2d438705c50b9
#
_cell.length_a   1.000
_cell.length_b   1.000
_cell.length_c   1.000
_cell.angle_alpha   90.00
_cell.angle_beta   90.00
_cell.angle_gamma   90.00
#
_symmetry.space_group_name_H-M   'P 1'
#
loop_
_entity.id
_entity.type
_entity.pdbx_description
1 polymer ?
#
loop_
_entity_poly.entity_id
_entity_poly.type
_entity_poly.pdbx_seq_one_letter_code
_entity_poly.pdbx_strand_id
1 'polypeptide(L)'
;HTGRHKILTTYRSYHGATGGAIQLTGDPRRWPSEPGLPGVVKFWGPYPYRSAFHSSSDIEESQRALHHLRDTLMVEGPQTVAAIMLEGVVGTNGILVPPPGYMAGVREICDEFGIVFIADEVMSGFGRCGEWFAIDNWKVAPDLICFAKGVNSGYLPLGGVIISDRIADTFRERQFPGGLTYSGHPLACASAVASINIFEEEGIIDNARHLGRDIIGPELEKLKANHPSVGDVRGIGVFWAIELVKNRETREPLVPFNAAGPANAPMVELIGACKAKNLWPFAHFNRIHVVPPLTTSDDDVRSGIAILDEVLALADAHYTG
;
A
#
# COMPACT_ATOMS: atom_id res chain seq x y z
N HIS A 1 -18.52 -16.41 -10.05
CA HIS A 1 -17.48 -17.09 -10.84
C HIS A 1 -17.02 -18.38 -10.17
N THR A 2 -16.44 -18.34 -8.97
CA THR A 2 -15.85 -19.51 -8.30
C THR A 2 -16.88 -20.42 -7.57
N GLY A 3 -18.03 -19.92 -7.20
CA GLY A 3 -18.98 -20.63 -6.32
C GLY A 3 -18.51 -20.75 -4.86
N ARG A 4 -17.41 -20.08 -4.50
CA ARG A 4 -16.80 -20.10 -3.16
C ARG A 4 -17.16 -18.82 -2.39
N HIS A 5 -16.90 -18.78 -1.08
CA HIS A 5 -17.43 -17.71 -0.22
C HIS A 5 -16.39 -17.02 0.68
N LYS A 6 -15.16 -17.55 0.81
CA LYS A 6 -14.13 -16.92 1.62
C LYS A 6 -13.24 -16.00 0.79
N ILE A 7 -12.80 -14.89 1.40
CA ILE A 7 -11.78 -13.98 0.83
C ILE A 7 -10.68 -13.82 1.88
N LEU A 8 -9.44 -14.03 1.45
CA LEU A 8 -8.25 -13.81 2.26
C LEU A 8 -7.68 -12.42 2.01
N THR A 9 -7.22 -11.77 3.08
CA THR A 9 -6.57 -10.46 3.06
C THR A 9 -5.56 -10.34 4.21
N THR A 10 -4.73 -9.31 4.21
CA THR A 10 -3.72 -9.15 5.27
C THR A 10 -4.20 -8.28 6.43
N TYR A 11 -3.62 -8.46 7.62
CA TYR A 11 -3.86 -7.60 8.79
C TYR A 11 -3.37 -6.15 8.57
N ARG A 12 -2.34 -5.94 7.77
CA ARG A 12 -1.85 -4.60 7.42
C ARG A 12 -2.37 -4.23 6.04
N SER A 13 -3.66 -3.85 5.98
CA SER A 13 -4.30 -3.46 4.73
C SER A 13 -5.41 -2.44 4.96
N TYR A 14 -5.74 -1.70 3.90
CA TYR A 14 -6.92 -0.85 3.88
C TYR A 14 -7.56 -0.87 2.49
N HIS A 15 -8.77 -1.38 2.40
CA HIS A 15 -9.49 -1.57 1.14
C HIS A 15 -10.71 -0.64 0.97
N GLY A 16 -10.95 0.22 1.94
CA GLY A 16 -12.07 1.18 1.90
C GLY A 16 -12.98 1.09 3.13
N ALA A 17 -13.96 1.99 3.21
CA ALA A 17 -14.86 2.14 4.33
C ALA A 17 -16.30 1.68 4.05
N THR A 18 -16.61 1.25 2.81
CA THR A 18 -17.93 0.69 2.47
C THR A 18 -18.09 -0.74 3.00
N GLY A 19 -19.34 -1.21 3.16
CA GLY A 19 -19.66 -2.44 3.89
C GLY A 19 -18.77 -3.66 3.63
N GLY A 20 -18.57 -4.06 2.37
CA GLY A 20 -17.66 -5.17 2.04
C GLY A 20 -16.18 -4.82 2.19
N ALA A 21 -15.78 -3.63 1.75
CA ALA A 21 -14.37 -3.21 1.77
C ALA A 21 -13.81 -3.06 3.20
N ILE A 22 -14.61 -2.49 4.14
CA ILE A 22 -14.16 -2.35 5.53
C ILE A 22 -13.96 -3.70 6.22
N GLN A 23 -14.70 -4.73 5.81
CA GLN A 23 -14.53 -6.08 6.35
C GLN A 23 -13.22 -6.72 5.88
N LEU A 24 -12.80 -6.43 4.64
CA LEU A 24 -11.52 -6.86 4.09
C LEU A 24 -10.35 -6.04 4.63
N THR A 25 -10.59 -4.82 5.10
CA THR A 25 -9.56 -3.97 5.75
C THR A 25 -9.00 -4.65 7.00
N GLY A 26 -7.68 -4.67 7.12
CA GLY A 26 -6.98 -5.31 8.23
C GLY A 26 -6.63 -4.37 9.39
N ASP A 27 -6.56 -3.05 9.16
CA ASP A 27 -6.13 -2.07 10.17
C ASP A 27 -7.25 -1.67 11.16
N PRO A 28 -6.92 -0.90 12.23
CA PRO A 28 -7.85 -0.52 13.29
C PRO A 28 -9.11 0.20 12.84
N ARG A 29 -9.12 0.82 11.65
CA ARG A 29 -10.32 1.49 11.12
C ARG A 29 -11.53 0.57 10.94
N ARG A 30 -11.30 -0.76 10.88
CA ARG A 30 -12.38 -1.74 10.82
C ARG A 30 -13.09 -1.97 12.17
N TRP A 31 -12.42 -1.73 13.31
CA TRP A 31 -12.93 -2.11 14.63
C TRP A 31 -14.36 -1.63 14.94
N PRO A 32 -14.75 -0.38 14.61
CA PRO A 32 -16.14 0.06 14.82
C PRO A 32 -17.18 -0.68 13.97
N SER A 33 -16.73 -1.44 12.95
CA SER A 33 -17.61 -2.18 12.03
C SER A 33 -17.63 -3.69 12.33
N GLU A 34 -17.04 -4.11 13.44
CA GLU A 34 -17.08 -5.51 13.90
C GLU A 34 -18.34 -5.78 14.75
N PRO A 35 -18.87 -7.02 14.76
CA PRO A 35 -18.40 -8.19 14.03
C PRO A 35 -18.63 -8.08 12.52
N GLY A 36 -17.64 -8.56 11.76
CA GLY A 36 -17.65 -8.49 10.31
C GLY A 36 -18.54 -9.51 9.61
N LEU A 37 -18.54 -9.45 8.28
CA LEU A 37 -19.19 -10.47 7.45
C LEU A 37 -18.47 -11.83 7.59
N PRO A 38 -19.20 -12.95 7.64
CA PRO A 38 -18.57 -14.26 7.63
C PRO A 38 -17.81 -14.50 6.32
N GLY A 39 -16.72 -15.27 6.40
CA GLY A 39 -15.92 -15.63 5.23
C GLY A 39 -14.76 -14.69 4.93
N VAL A 40 -14.49 -13.69 5.76
CA VAL A 40 -13.25 -12.89 5.66
C VAL A 40 -12.17 -13.49 6.58
N VAL A 41 -11.05 -13.90 6.00
CA VAL A 41 -9.91 -14.48 6.71
C VAL A 41 -8.71 -13.54 6.57
N LYS A 42 -8.09 -13.22 7.71
CA LYS A 42 -6.91 -12.36 7.75
C LYS A 42 -5.65 -13.15 8.07
N PHE A 43 -4.57 -12.87 7.35
CA PHE A 43 -3.27 -13.50 7.54
C PHE A 43 -2.15 -12.43 7.61
N TRP A 44 -0.96 -12.82 8.05
CA TRP A 44 0.18 -11.94 8.06
C TRP A 44 0.83 -11.86 6.66
N GLY A 45 0.92 -10.67 6.11
CA GLY A 45 1.75 -10.38 4.94
C GLY A 45 3.21 -10.10 5.34
N PRO A 46 4.13 -10.06 4.37
CA PRO A 46 5.54 -9.79 4.62
C PRO A 46 5.77 -8.36 5.12
N TYR A 47 6.69 -8.22 6.06
CA TYR A 47 7.17 -6.94 6.56
C TYR A 47 8.63 -7.11 7.05
N PRO A 48 9.62 -7.04 6.16
CA PRO A 48 11.01 -7.39 6.48
C PRO A 48 11.55 -6.67 7.71
N TYR A 49 11.31 -5.37 7.84
CA TYR A 49 11.79 -4.60 9.00
C TYR A 49 11.17 -5.06 10.34
N ARG A 50 9.91 -5.54 10.35
CA ARG A 50 9.20 -6.04 11.53
C ARG A 50 8.59 -7.40 11.26
N SER A 51 9.43 -8.34 10.82
CA SER A 51 8.99 -9.66 10.41
C SER A 51 8.20 -10.38 11.50
N ALA A 52 6.97 -10.77 11.19
CA ALA A 52 6.19 -11.68 12.01
C ALA A 52 6.71 -13.13 11.91
N PHE A 53 7.57 -13.38 10.93
CA PHE A 53 8.12 -14.71 10.61
C PHE A 53 9.55 -14.90 11.14
N HIS A 54 10.13 -13.88 11.81
CA HIS A 54 11.50 -13.90 12.32
C HIS A 54 12.55 -14.21 11.24
N SER A 55 12.33 -13.67 10.02
CA SER A 55 13.25 -13.82 8.91
C SER A 55 14.48 -12.93 9.07
N SER A 56 15.60 -13.37 8.48
CA SER A 56 16.88 -12.69 8.49
C SER A 56 17.21 -11.98 7.16
N SER A 57 16.41 -12.20 6.13
CA SER A 57 16.57 -11.60 4.80
C SER A 57 15.22 -11.45 4.09
N ASP A 58 15.17 -10.60 3.08
CA ASP A 58 13.97 -10.39 2.26
C ASP A 58 13.53 -11.66 1.53
N ILE A 59 14.47 -12.47 1.08
CA ILE A 59 14.17 -13.76 0.41
C ILE A 59 13.52 -14.71 1.41
N GLU A 60 14.09 -14.82 2.61
CA GLU A 60 13.52 -15.66 3.68
C GLU A 60 12.15 -15.15 4.13
N GLU A 61 11.97 -13.82 4.22
CA GLU A 61 10.67 -13.21 4.51
C GLU A 61 9.62 -13.62 3.48
N SER A 62 9.96 -13.53 2.20
CA SER A 62 9.09 -13.97 1.11
C SER A 62 8.70 -15.43 1.24
N GLN A 63 9.69 -16.32 1.42
CA GLN A 63 9.47 -17.76 1.53
C GLN A 63 8.57 -18.13 2.72
N ARG A 64 8.85 -17.55 3.90
CA ARG A 64 8.07 -17.82 5.10
C ARG A 64 6.66 -17.24 5.05
N ALA A 65 6.49 -16.06 4.47
CA ALA A 65 5.18 -15.46 4.24
C ALA A 65 4.33 -16.28 3.25
N LEU A 66 4.93 -16.82 2.19
CA LEU A 66 4.24 -17.73 1.26
C LEU A 66 3.89 -19.08 1.90
N HIS A 67 4.79 -19.63 2.73
CA HIS A 67 4.49 -20.83 3.50
C HIS A 67 3.31 -20.59 4.45
N HIS A 68 3.31 -19.49 5.21
CA HIS A 68 2.20 -19.10 6.07
C HIS A 68 0.88 -18.94 5.30
N LEU A 69 0.91 -18.34 4.11
CA LEU A 69 -0.27 -18.24 3.25
C LEU A 69 -0.80 -19.63 2.85
N ARG A 70 0.09 -20.56 2.46
CA ARG A 70 -0.29 -21.94 2.14
C ARG A 70 -0.92 -22.65 3.33
N ASP A 71 -0.32 -22.57 4.50
CA ASP A 71 -0.84 -23.18 5.73
C ASP A 71 -2.23 -22.61 6.06
N THR A 72 -2.37 -21.29 5.97
CA THR A 72 -3.67 -20.62 6.16
C THR A 72 -4.73 -21.18 5.20
N LEU A 73 -4.39 -21.31 3.92
CA LEU A 73 -5.31 -21.89 2.92
C LEU A 73 -5.68 -23.34 3.24
N MET A 74 -4.71 -24.17 3.64
CA MET A 74 -4.97 -25.56 3.96
C MET A 74 -5.91 -25.73 5.16
N VAL A 75 -5.73 -24.89 6.20
CA VAL A 75 -6.59 -24.92 7.39
C VAL A 75 -7.99 -24.35 7.10
N GLU A 76 -8.09 -23.34 6.24
CA GLU A 76 -9.37 -22.73 5.83
C GLU A 76 -10.14 -23.58 4.82
N GLY A 77 -9.51 -24.54 4.17
CA GLY A 77 -10.07 -25.35 3.09
C GLY A 77 -10.01 -24.62 1.74
N PRO A 78 -9.01 -24.89 0.89
CA PRO A 78 -8.76 -24.17 -0.37
C PRO A 78 -9.99 -24.12 -1.29
N GLN A 79 -10.81 -25.18 -1.28
CA GLN A 79 -12.05 -25.26 -2.06
C GLN A 79 -13.15 -24.30 -1.61
N THR A 80 -13.01 -23.65 -0.45
CA THR A 80 -13.96 -22.64 0.06
C THR A 80 -13.51 -21.21 -0.19
N VAL A 81 -12.23 -21.03 -0.57
CA VAL A 81 -11.61 -19.71 -0.78
C VAL A 81 -11.83 -19.24 -2.21
N ALA A 82 -12.58 -18.15 -2.36
CA ALA A 82 -12.91 -17.53 -3.64
C ALA A 82 -11.76 -16.64 -4.17
N ALA A 83 -11.16 -15.85 -3.28
CA ALA A 83 -10.16 -14.85 -3.68
C ALA A 83 -9.13 -14.57 -2.58
N ILE A 84 -7.97 -14.08 -3.02
CA ILE A 84 -6.98 -13.39 -2.19
C ILE A 84 -6.92 -11.95 -2.68
N MET A 85 -7.10 -10.97 -1.77
CA MET A 85 -7.02 -9.55 -2.08
C MET A 85 -5.82 -8.92 -1.37
N LEU A 86 -4.91 -8.32 -2.14
CA LEU A 86 -3.71 -7.65 -1.64
C LEU A 86 -3.53 -6.28 -2.30
N GLU A 87 -3.00 -5.32 -1.55
CA GLU A 87 -2.44 -4.10 -2.12
C GLU A 87 -1.12 -4.44 -2.85
N GLY A 88 -0.89 -3.89 -4.05
CA GLY A 88 0.36 -4.09 -4.79
C GLY A 88 1.59 -3.66 -3.97
N VAL A 89 1.50 -2.47 -3.37
CA VAL A 89 2.32 -2.00 -2.25
C VAL A 89 1.37 -1.58 -1.15
N VAL A 90 1.54 -2.12 0.05
CA VAL A 90 0.66 -1.76 1.18
C VAL A 90 0.80 -0.27 1.48
N GLY A 91 -0.29 0.48 1.35
CA GLY A 91 -0.27 1.94 1.46
C GLY A 91 -0.19 2.46 2.89
N THR A 92 -1.33 2.91 3.45
CA THR A 92 -1.38 3.62 4.75
C THR A 92 -0.80 2.82 5.92
N ASN A 93 -0.78 1.50 5.82
CA ASN A 93 -0.20 0.63 6.86
C ASN A 93 1.32 0.55 6.82
N GLY A 94 2.00 1.37 6.01
CA GLY A 94 3.44 1.57 6.18
C GLY A 94 4.29 1.59 4.94
N ILE A 95 3.70 1.66 3.76
CA ILE A 95 4.37 1.55 2.46
C ILE A 95 5.26 0.30 2.47
N LEU A 96 4.58 -0.85 2.62
CA LEU A 96 5.27 -2.14 2.66
C LEU A 96 5.44 -2.64 1.23
N VAL A 97 6.65 -2.55 0.73
CA VAL A 97 7.03 -3.08 -0.58
C VAL A 97 7.19 -4.60 -0.45
N PRO A 98 6.52 -5.39 -1.28
CA PRO A 98 6.68 -6.85 -1.25
C PRO A 98 8.12 -7.27 -1.52
N PRO A 99 8.69 -8.18 -0.70
CA PRO A 99 10.04 -8.68 -0.94
C PRO A 99 10.11 -9.53 -2.22
N PRO A 100 11.31 -9.72 -2.78
CA PRO A 100 11.51 -10.46 -4.02
C PRO A 100 10.84 -11.85 -4.00
N GLY A 101 10.10 -12.16 -5.06
CA GLY A 101 9.41 -13.44 -5.23
C GLY A 101 8.05 -13.55 -4.57
N TYR A 102 7.67 -12.65 -3.66
CA TYR A 102 6.40 -12.77 -2.92
C TYR A 102 5.17 -12.69 -3.83
N MET A 103 5.05 -11.66 -4.67
CA MET A 103 3.88 -11.50 -5.55
C MET A 103 3.77 -12.61 -6.59
N ALA A 104 4.91 -13.07 -7.14
CA ALA A 104 4.93 -14.23 -8.04
C ALA A 104 4.45 -15.50 -7.32
N GLY A 105 4.93 -15.76 -6.11
CA GLY A 105 4.50 -16.91 -5.32
C GLY A 105 3.01 -16.84 -4.92
N VAL A 106 2.46 -15.65 -4.66
CA VAL A 106 1.00 -15.48 -4.45
C VAL A 106 0.25 -15.87 -5.72
N ARG A 107 0.71 -15.43 -6.90
CA ARG A 107 0.08 -15.81 -8.18
C ARG A 107 0.11 -17.32 -8.40
N GLU A 108 1.25 -17.95 -8.18
CA GLU A 108 1.39 -19.42 -8.29
C GLU A 108 0.43 -20.17 -7.34
N ILE A 109 0.31 -19.73 -6.10
CA ILE A 109 -0.65 -20.29 -5.13
C ILE A 109 -2.10 -20.10 -5.62
N CYS A 110 -2.44 -18.94 -6.13
CA CYS A 110 -3.78 -18.69 -6.67
C CYS A 110 -4.08 -19.60 -7.87
N ASP A 111 -3.12 -19.81 -8.76
CA ASP A 111 -3.27 -20.69 -9.92
C ASP A 111 -3.43 -22.15 -9.50
N GLU A 112 -2.60 -22.62 -8.56
CA GLU A 112 -2.64 -23.99 -8.04
C GLU A 112 -4.01 -24.35 -7.47
N PHE A 113 -4.62 -23.45 -6.70
CA PHE A 113 -5.89 -23.71 -6.01
C PHE A 113 -7.13 -23.16 -6.74
N GLY A 114 -6.95 -22.54 -7.92
CA GLY A 114 -8.03 -21.91 -8.69
C GLY A 114 -8.70 -20.77 -7.92
N ILE A 115 -7.92 -19.97 -7.22
CA ILE A 115 -8.31 -18.81 -6.42
C ILE A 115 -8.17 -17.55 -7.27
N VAL A 116 -9.08 -16.58 -7.14
CA VAL A 116 -9.00 -15.29 -7.82
C VAL A 116 -7.99 -14.40 -7.11
N PHE A 117 -6.99 -13.89 -7.82
CA PHE A 117 -6.08 -12.88 -7.31
C PHE A 117 -6.60 -11.49 -7.61
N ILE A 118 -6.86 -10.69 -6.57
CA ILE A 118 -7.33 -9.30 -6.65
C ILE A 118 -6.20 -8.38 -6.20
N ALA A 119 -5.70 -7.55 -7.12
CA ALA A 119 -4.76 -6.49 -6.79
C ALA A 119 -5.54 -5.19 -6.47
N ASP A 120 -5.36 -4.68 -5.25
CA ASP A 120 -5.85 -3.36 -4.86
C ASP A 120 -4.78 -2.32 -5.21
N GLU A 121 -5.00 -1.64 -6.32
CA GLU A 121 -4.14 -0.59 -6.86
C GLU A 121 -4.70 0.82 -6.61
N VAL A 122 -5.63 0.95 -5.68
CA VAL A 122 -6.28 2.23 -5.36
C VAL A 122 -5.28 3.28 -4.87
N MET A 123 -4.22 2.89 -4.13
CA MET A 123 -3.16 3.82 -3.71
C MET A 123 -1.90 3.71 -4.55
N SER A 124 -1.56 2.53 -5.00
CA SER A 124 -0.28 2.19 -5.63
C SER A 124 -0.27 2.36 -7.15
N GLY A 125 -1.44 2.37 -7.77
CA GLY A 125 -1.59 2.51 -9.22
C GLY A 125 -1.40 3.93 -9.75
N PHE A 126 -1.49 4.05 -11.05
CA PHE A 126 -1.37 5.30 -11.81
C PHE A 126 -0.07 6.05 -11.52
N GLY A 127 1.07 5.37 -11.73
CA GLY A 127 2.40 5.97 -11.65
C GLY A 127 3.01 6.05 -10.26
N ARG A 128 2.23 5.87 -9.18
CA ARG A 128 2.71 6.05 -7.80
C ARG A 128 3.95 5.22 -7.48
N CYS A 129 4.02 4.00 -7.98
CA CYS A 129 5.14 3.07 -7.80
C CYS A 129 6.10 3.00 -9.01
N GLY A 130 6.06 3.99 -9.92
CA GLY A 130 6.93 4.06 -11.09
C GLY A 130 6.47 3.21 -12.27
N GLU A 131 5.31 2.57 -12.18
CA GLU A 131 4.64 1.82 -13.24
C GLU A 131 3.15 2.20 -13.29
N TRP A 132 2.42 1.80 -14.35
CA TRP A 132 0.97 2.05 -14.42
C TRP A 132 0.25 1.48 -13.20
N PHE A 133 0.53 0.23 -12.87
CA PHE A 133 0.09 -0.42 -11.65
C PHE A 133 1.31 -0.96 -10.89
N ALA A 134 1.27 -0.92 -9.57
CA ALA A 134 2.40 -1.40 -8.77
C ALA A 134 2.74 -2.85 -9.07
N ILE A 135 1.73 -3.68 -9.35
CA ILE A 135 1.90 -5.10 -9.64
C ILE A 135 2.78 -5.35 -10.86
N ASP A 136 2.89 -4.39 -11.79
CA ASP A 136 3.72 -4.48 -12.99
C ASP A 136 5.22 -4.58 -12.66
N ASN A 137 5.64 -4.00 -11.51
CA ASN A 137 7.03 -4.13 -11.04
C ASN A 137 7.46 -5.59 -10.83
N TRP A 138 6.52 -6.49 -10.56
CA TRP A 138 6.78 -7.93 -10.37
C TRP A 138 6.37 -8.78 -11.57
N LYS A 139 5.88 -8.15 -12.66
CA LYS A 139 5.44 -8.85 -13.89
C LYS A 139 4.38 -9.92 -13.58
N VAL A 140 3.48 -9.63 -12.67
CA VAL A 140 2.39 -10.52 -12.25
C VAL A 140 1.08 -9.98 -12.80
N ALA A 141 0.29 -10.84 -13.46
CA ALA A 141 -1.04 -10.52 -13.93
C ALA A 141 -2.10 -11.02 -12.92
N PRO A 142 -2.77 -10.12 -12.18
CA PRO A 142 -3.89 -10.50 -11.33
C PRO A 142 -5.14 -10.76 -12.17
N ASP A 143 -6.15 -11.40 -11.56
CA ASP A 143 -7.44 -11.62 -12.22
C ASP A 143 -8.32 -10.37 -12.18
N LEU A 144 -8.19 -9.56 -11.14
CA LEU A 144 -8.90 -8.29 -10.96
C LEU A 144 -7.93 -7.21 -10.48
N ILE A 145 -8.07 -5.98 -10.99
CA ILE A 145 -7.35 -4.81 -10.50
C ILE A 145 -8.40 -3.76 -10.06
N CYS A 146 -8.42 -3.46 -8.77
CA CYS A 146 -9.22 -2.36 -8.23
C CYS A 146 -8.44 -1.06 -8.33
N PHE A 147 -9.05 0.00 -8.85
CA PHE A 147 -8.41 1.29 -8.99
C PHE A 147 -9.34 2.46 -8.64
N ALA A 148 -8.75 3.58 -8.22
CA ALA A 148 -9.42 4.86 -7.98
C ALA A 148 -8.37 5.98 -7.96
N LYS A 149 -8.58 7.06 -7.21
CA LYS A 149 -7.64 8.16 -6.90
C LYS A 149 -6.85 8.67 -8.11
N GLY A 150 -5.69 8.06 -8.37
CA GLY A 150 -4.76 8.47 -9.43
C GLY A 150 -5.35 8.42 -10.83
N VAL A 151 -6.40 7.64 -11.09
CA VAL A 151 -7.03 7.50 -12.40
C VAL A 151 -7.45 8.84 -13.02
N ASN A 152 -7.82 9.81 -12.19
CA ASN A 152 -8.16 11.18 -12.64
C ASN A 152 -7.69 12.25 -11.65
N SER A 153 -6.66 11.99 -10.86
CA SER A 153 -6.02 12.93 -9.94
C SER A 153 -6.99 13.59 -8.94
N GLY A 154 -8.13 12.97 -8.66
CA GLY A 154 -9.14 13.46 -7.71
C GLY A 154 -10.05 14.57 -8.24
N TYR A 155 -10.00 14.90 -9.53
CA TYR A 155 -10.88 15.92 -10.13
C TYR A 155 -12.35 15.54 -10.01
N LEU A 156 -12.69 14.26 -10.17
CA LEU A 156 -14.05 13.74 -10.00
C LEU A 156 -14.01 12.40 -9.25
N PRO A 157 -15.03 12.07 -8.45
CA PRO A 157 -15.14 10.75 -7.84
C PRO A 157 -15.24 9.67 -8.92
N LEU A 158 -14.22 8.83 -9.02
CA LEU A 158 -14.17 7.69 -9.93
C LEU A 158 -13.37 6.55 -9.31
N GLY A 159 -13.85 5.36 -9.50
CA GLY A 159 -13.15 4.12 -9.26
C GLY A 159 -13.66 3.05 -10.20
N GLY A 160 -12.91 1.98 -10.34
CA GLY A 160 -13.27 0.87 -11.23
C GLY A 160 -12.54 -0.40 -10.88
N VAL A 161 -12.90 -1.44 -11.62
CA VAL A 161 -12.24 -2.74 -11.57
C VAL A 161 -11.94 -3.19 -13.00
N ILE A 162 -10.68 -3.47 -13.28
CA ILE A 162 -10.27 -4.18 -14.49
C ILE A 162 -10.50 -5.65 -14.23
N ILE A 163 -11.11 -6.34 -15.19
CA ILE A 163 -11.55 -7.72 -15.07
C ILE A 163 -10.85 -8.54 -16.16
N SER A 164 -10.20 -9.64 -15.80
CA SER A 164 -9.61 -10.57 -16.76
C SER A 164 -10.70 -11.29 -17.59
N ASP A 165 -10.34 -11.68 -18.81
CA ASP A 165 -11.27 -12.42 -19.69
C ASP A 165 -11.82 -13.67 -19.02
N ARG A 166 -11.01 -14.39 -18.27
CA ARG A 166 -11.42 -15.58 -17.48
C ARG A 166 -12.62 -15.31 -16.57
N ILE A 167 -12.65 -14.14 -15.94
CA ILE A 167 -13.78 -13.73 -15.08
C ILE A 167 -14.92 -13.21 -15.93
N ALA A 168 -14.64 -12.37 -16.93
CA ALA A 168 -15.64 -11.74 -17.79
C ALA A 168 -16.49 -12.79 -18.55
N ASP A 169 -15.86 -13.85 -19.05
CA ASP A 169 -16.54 -14.92 -19.79
C ASP A 169 -17.66 -15.59 -18.99
N THR A 170 -17.51 -15.66 -17.66
CA THR A 170 -18.58 -16.16 -16.78
C THR A 170 -19.89 -15.37 -16.93
N PHE A 171 -19.80 -14.09 -17.30
CA PHE A 171 -20.94 -13.18 -17.37
C PHE A 171 -21.42 -12.92 -18.80
N ARG A 172 -20.88 -13.60 -19.80
CA ARG A 172 -21.38 -13.53 -21.18
C ARG A 172 -22.77 -14.15 -21.32
N GLU A 173 -22.98 -15.25 -20.61
CA GLU A 173 -24.25 -16.01 -20.63
C GLU A 173 -25.09 -15.85 -19.36
N ARG A 174 -24.51 -15.28 -18.32
CA ARG A 174 -25.15 -15.04 -17.03
C ARG A 174 -25.12 -13.57 -16.69
N GLN A 175 -26.28 -12.99 -16.41
CA GLN A 175 -26.36 -11.59 -16.00
C GLN A 175 -25.48 -11.33 -14.75
N PHE A 176 -24.66 -10.31 -14.80
CA PHE A 176 -23.94 -9.80 -13.62
C PHE A 176 -24.97 -9.21 -12.63
N PRO A 177 -25.05 -9.72 -11.38
CA PRO A 177 -26.09 -9.35 -10.42
C PRO A 177 -25.74 -8.07 -9.65
N GLY A 178 -25.08 -7.12 -10.27
CA GLY A 178 -24.64 -5.87 -9.65
C GLY A 178 -24.82 -4.68 -10.58
N GLY A 179 -24.60 -3.49 -10.03
CA GLY A 179 -24.66 -2.23 -10.76
C GLY A 179 -24.88 -1.07 -9.80
N LEU A 180 -24.29 0.07 -10.15
CA LEU A 180 -24.51 1.33 -9.46
C LEU A 180 -25.10 2.31 -10.45
N THR A 181 -26.06 3.13 -10.01
CA THR A 181 -26.75 4.11 -10.89
C THR A 181 -25.78 5.01 -11.65
N TYR A 182 -24.69 5.40 -11.02
CA TYR A 182 -23.69 6.29 -11.63
C TYR A 182 -22.49 5.56 -12.25
N SER A 183 -22.54 4.23 -12.42
CA SER A 183 -21.50 3.51 -13.17
C SER A 183 -21.40 4.02 -14.60
N GLY A 184 -20.15 4.28 -15.06
CA GLY A 184 -19.88 4.80 -16.40
C GLY A 184 -20.35 6.25 -16.60
N HIS A 185 -20.42 7.07 -15.54
CA HIS A 185 -20.82 8.48 -15.64
C HIS A 185 -19.93 9.22 -16.64
N PRO A 186 -20.47 9.83 -17.71
CA PRO A 186 -19.68 10.36 -18.83
C PRO A 186 -18.65 11.40 -18.39
N LEU A 187 -19.02 12.32 -17.49
CA LEU A 187 -18.12 13.37 -17.02
C LEU A 187 -16.94 12.80 -16.22
N ALA A 188 -17.20 11.80 -15.37
CA ALA A 188 -16.15 11.15 -14.58
C ALA A 188 -15.20 10.33 -15.48
N CYS A 189 -15.76 9.61 -16.47
CA CYS A 189 -14.96 8.86 -17.45
C CYS A 189 -14.14 9.80 -18.36
N ALA A 190 -14.71 10.92 -18.80
CA ALA A 190 -13.99 11.90 -19.61
C ALA A 190 -12.78 12.49 -18.87
N SER A 191 -12.92 12.78 -17.57
CA SER A 191 -11.78 13.26 -16.77
C SER A 191 -10.68 12.21 -16.63
N ALA A 192 -11.03 10.92 -16.53
CA ALA A 192 -10.05 9.84 -16.49
C ALA A 192 -9.32 9.68 -17.83
N VAL A 193 -10.04 9.72 -18.94
CA VAL A 193 -9.43 9.66 -20.29
C VAL A 193 -8.44 10.81 -20.48
N ALA A 194 -8.82 12.04 -20.12
CA ALA A 194 -7.93 13.20 -20.19
C ALA A 194 -6.69 13.02 -19.29
N SER A 195 -6.88 12.54 -18.07
CA SER A 195 -5.76 12.28 -17.14
C SER A 195 -4.80 11.24 -17.69
N ILE A 196 -5.30 10.12 -18.21
CA ILE A 196 -4.47 9.05 -18.77
C ILE A 196 -3.65 9.56 -19.96
N ASN A 197 -4.25 10.35 -20.86
CA ASN A 197 -3.53 10.94 -21.99
C ASN A 197 -2.40 11.86 -21.50
N ILE A 198 -2.64 12.70 -20.49
CA ILE A 198 -1.62 13.58 -19.90
C ILE A 198 -0.48 12.76 -19.27
N PHE A 199 -0.78 11.64 -18.60
CA PHE A 199 0.26 10.75 -18.07
C PHE A 199 1.25 10.29 -19.15
N GLU A 200 0.73 9.97 -20.35
CA GLU A 200 1.56 9.55 -21.50
C GLU A 200 2.27 10.74 -22.15
N GLU A 201 1.54 11.82 -22.43
CA GLU A 201 2.05 13.02 -23.14
C GLU A 201 3.18 13.71 -22.36
N GLU A 202 3.08 13.78 -21.03
CA GLU A 202 4.05 14.46 -20.15
C GLU A 202 5.08 13.52 -19.52
N GLY A 203 5.04 12.21 -19.80
CA GLY A 203 5.99 11.24 -19.25
C GLY A 203 5.96 11.14 -17.72
N ILE A 204 4.79 11.32 -17.10
CA ILE A 204 4.62 11.45 -15.65
C ILE A 204 5.14 10.21 -14.90
N ILE A 205 4.94 9.02 -15.45
CA ILE A 205 5.41 7.76 -14.83
C ILE A 205 6.94 7.69 -14.85
N ASP A 206 7.58 8.15 -15.93
CA ASP A 206 9.04 8.19 -16.00
C ASP A 206 9.62 9.18 -15.00
N ASN A 207 8.99 10.35 -14.80
CA ASN A 207 9.36 11.27 -13.74
C ASN A 207 9.25 10.63 -12.35
N ALA A 208 8.14 9.94 -12.06
CA ALA A 208 7.96 9.24 -10.78
C ALA A 208 9.03 8.16 -10.54
N ARG A 209 9.42 7.44 -11.58
CA ARG A 209 10.50 6.44 -11.54
C ARG A 209 11.86 7.09 -11.26
N HIS A 210 12.15 8.17 -11.98
CA HIS A 210 13.36 8.97 -11.78
C HIS A 210 13.44 9.52 -10.34
N LEU A 211 12.41 10.25 -9.90
CA LEU A 211 12.38 10.82 -8.55
C LEU A 211 12.59 9.77 -7.47
N GLY A 212 11.94 8.63 -7.59
CA GLY A 212 12.05 7.56 -6.59
C GLY A 212 13.46 6.97 -6.51
N ARG A 213 14.00 6.60 -7.67
CA ARG A 213 15.29 5.89 -7.77
C ARG A 213 16.48 6.82 -7.53
N ASP A 214 16.45 8.02 -8.12
CA ASP A 214 17.64 8.85 -8.23
C ASP A 214 17.67 9.99 -7.19
N ILE A 215 16.51 10.32 -6.59
CA ILE A 215 16.38 11.42 -5.63
C ILE A 215 15.90 10.93 -4.27
N ILE A 216 14.66 10.45 -4.16
CA ILE A 216 14.03 10.16 -2.84
C ILE A 216 14.77 9.05 -2.11
N GLY A 217 15.00 7.91 -2.77
CA GLY A 217 15.69 6.79 -2.14
C GLY A 217 17.05 7.17 -1.55
N PRO A 218 17.98 7.72 -2.37
CA PRO A 218 19.28 8.16 -1.89
C PRO A 218 19.23 9.22 -0.78
N GLU A 219 18.34 10.22 -0.88
CA GLU A 219 18.23 11.25 0.15
C GLU A 219 17.65 10.69 1.47
N LEU A 220 16.66 9.78 1.43
CA LEU A 220 16.12 9.14 2.63
C LEU A 220 17.15 8.21 3.31
N GLU A 221 18.00 7.54 2.54
CA GLU A 221 19.11 6.76 3.13
C GLU A 221 20.12 7.67 3.86
N LYS A 222 20.37 8.89 3.35
CA LYS A 222 21.18 9.90 4.07
C LYS A 222 20.49 10.30 5.38
N LEU A 223 19.18 10.58 5.36
CA LEU A 223 18.43 10.88 6.59
C LEU A 223 18.57 9.74 7.61
N LYS A 224 18.43 8.50 7.16
CA LYS A 224 18.61 7.34 8.04
C LYS A 224 20.01 7.25 8.63
N ALA A 225 21.03 7.63 7.89
CA ALA A 225 22.40 7.66 8.39
C ALA A 225 22.61 8.77 9.44
N ASN A 226 21.98 9.92 9.25
CA ASN A 226 22.16 11.11 10.10
C ASN A 226 21.32 11.07 11.37
N HIS A 227 20.12 10.45 11.35
CA HIS A 227 19.14 10.48 12.44
C HIS A 227 19.00 9.13 13.11
N PRO A 228 19.43 8.95 14.36
CA PRO A 228 19.32 7.67 15.06
C PRO A 228 17.85 7.21 15.25
N SER A 229 16.91 8.14 15.32
CA SER A 229 15.48 7.82 15.42
C SER A 229 14.88 7.26 14.13
N VAL A 230 15.56 7.37 12.98
CA VAL A 230 15.11 6.76 11.72
C VAL A 230 15.54 5.29 11.71
N GLY A 231 14.61 4.41 12.03
CA GLY A 231 14.86 2.96 12.07
C GLY A 231 14.88 2.31 10.69
N ASP A 232 13.98 2.76 9.81
CA ASP A 232 13.87 2.21 8.45
C ASP A 232 13.38 3.25 7.45
N VAL A 233 13.86 3.15 6.21
CA VAL A 233 13.32 3.84 5.04
C VAL A 233 13.05 2.82 3.96
N ARG A 234 11.89 2.93 3.29
CA ARG A 234 11.49 1.98 2.26
C ARG A 234 10.50 2.62 1.29
N GLY A 235 10.51 2.15 0.06
CA GLY A 235 9.59 2.65 -0.95
C GLY A 235 9.95 2.22 -2.35
N ILE A 236 9.14 2.65 -3.30
CA ILE A 236 9.31 2.43 -4.74
C ILE A 236 8.60 3.55 -5.50
N GLY A 237 9.15 4.00 -6.62
CA GLY A 237 8.64 5.19 -7.30
C GLY A 237 8.62 6.39 -6.36
N VAL A 238 7.53 7.13 -6.32
CA VAL A 238 7.33 8.24 -5.37
C VAL A 238 6.42 7.86 -4.20
N PHE A 239 6.56 6.63 -3.72
CA PHE A 239 5.80 6.05 -2.61
C PHE A 239 6.75 5.52 -1.55
N TRP A 240 7.08 6.37 -0.55
CA TRP A 240 8.11 6.10 0.46
C TRP A 240 7.61 6.34 1.87
N ALA A 241 8.20 5.63 2.84
CA ALA A 241 7.98 5.83 4.27
C ALA A 241 9.30 5.90 5.03
N ILE A 242 9.32 6.79 6.03
CA ILE A 242 10.32 6.87 7.10
C ILE A 242 9.67 6.28 8.34
N GLU A 243 10.26 5.24 8.92
CA GLU A 243 9.76 4.64 10.16
C GLU A 243 10.62 5.06 11.35
N LEU A 244 9.97 5.61 12.37
CA LEU A 244 10.63 6.20 13.53
C LEU A 244 10.64 5.26 14.73
N VAL A 245 11.79 5.19 15.40
CA VAL A 245 12.05 4.29 16.54
C VAL A 245 12.71 5.05 17.68
N LYS A 246 12.53 4.55 18.89
CA LYS A 246 13.31 4.96 20.07
C LYS A 246 14.61 4.20 20.19
N ASN A 247 14.69 3.03 19.59
CA ASN A 247 15.86 2.18 19.63
C ASN A 247 15.94 1.33 18.35
N ARG A 248 17.09 1.35 17.67
CA ARG A 248 17.27 0.62 16.40
C ARG A 248 17.48 -0.88 16.58
N GLU A 249 18.08 -1.30 17.70
CA GLU A 249 18.35 -2.71 17.95
C GLU A 249 17.06 -3.45 18.28
N THR A 250 16.29 -2.92 19.23
CA THR A 250 15.00 -3.50 19.63
C THR A 250 13.88 -3.18 18.65
N ARG A 251 14.09 -2.19 17.78
CA ARG A 251 13.08 -1.61 16.88
C ARG A 251 11.87 -1.05 17.62
N GLU A 252 12.04 -0.62 18.88
CA GLU A 252 10.96 0.00 19.65
C GLU A 252 10.44 1.23 18.90
N PRO A 253 9.13 1.29 18.57
CA PRO A 253 8.59 2.40 17.80
C PRO A 253 8.59 3.71 18.61
N LEU A 254 8.75 4.85 17.92
CA LEU A 254 8.72 6.19 18.55
C LEU A 254 7.45 6.41 19.37
N VAL A 255 6.31 5.96 18.85
CA VAL A 255 5.02 5.94 19.54
C VAL A 255 4.39 4.55 19.44
N PRO A 256 3.60 4.11 20.43
CA PRO A 256 2.92 2.82 20.39
C PRO A 256 2.01 2.65 19.17
N PHE A 257 1.74 1.40 18.80
CA PHE A 257 0.79 1.11 17.74
C PHE A 257 -0.59 1.71 18.04
N ASN A 258 -1.15 2.41 17.06
CA ASN A 258 -2.44 3.11 17.17
C ASN A 258 -2.53 4.09 18.34
N ALA A 259 -1.40 4.73 18.68
CA ALA A 259 -1.33 5.71 19.76
C ALA A 259 -2.29 6.90 19.50
N ALA A 260 -2.94 7.36 20.59
CA ALA A 260 -3.80 8.53 20.58
C ALA A 260 -3.52 9.41 21.82
N GLY A 261 -3.95 10.66 21.77
CA GLY A 261 -3.76 11.61 22.87
C GLY A 261 -2.29 11.78 23.26
N PRO A 262 -1.95 11.82 24.56
CA PRO A 262 -0.57 12.07 25.02
C PRO A 262 0.45 11.06 24.51
N ALA A 263 0.07 9.79 24.31
CA ALA A 263 0.95 8.77 23.79
C ALA A 263 1.43 9.03 22.34
N ASN A 264 0.70 9.86 21.60
CA ASN A 264 1.05 10.26 20.24
C ASN A 264 1.75 11.62 20.16
N ALA A 265 2.03 12.27 21.28
CA ALA A 265 2.59 13.63 21.33
C ALA A 265 3.86 13.81 20.49
N PRO A 266 4.86 12.90 20.49
CA PRO A 266 6.05 13.05 19.66
C PRO A 266 5.75 13.15 18.17
N MET A 267 4.81 12.37 17.65
CA MET A 267 4.41 12.44 16.24
C MET A 267 3.62 13.73 15.94
N VAL A 268 2.77 14.16 16.86
CA VAL A 268 1.99 15.42 16.70
C VAL A 268 2.93 16.62 16.64
N GLU A 269 3.93 16.69 17.53
CA GLU A 269 4.93 17.75 17.56
C GLU A 269 5.75 17.77 16.26
N LEU A 270 6.26 16.63 15.84
CA LEU A 270 7.04 16.50 14.61
C LEU A 270 6.24 16.94 13.36
N ILE A 271 5.00 16.49 13.22
CA ILE A 271 4.15 16.90 12.09
C ILE A 271 3.76 18.37 12.18
N GLY A 272 3.56 18.91 13.39
CA GLY A 272 3.35 20.33 13.63
C GLY A 272 4.54 21.16 13.17
N ALA A 273 5.76 20.75 13.47
CA ALA A 273 7.00 21.41 13.03
C ALA A 273 7.16 21.38 11.50
N CYS A 274 6.84 20.26 10.84
CA CYS A 274 6.80 20.20 9.38
C CYS A 274 5.82 21.24 8.80
N LYS A 275 4.61 21.30 9.33
CA LYS A 275 3.57 22.24 8.87
C LYS A 275 3.96 23.70 9.09
N ALA A 276 4.64 24.03 10.17
CA ALA A 276 5.17 25.37 10.44
C ALA A 276 6.21 25.81 9.39
N LYS A 277 6.85 24.85 8.72
CA LYS A 277 7.78 25.06 7.61
C LYS A 277 7.13 24.87 6.22
N ASN A 278 5.80 24.88 6.15
CA ASN A 278 5.00 24.67 4.92
C ASN A 278 5.15 23.28 4.28
N LEU A 279 5.60 22.27 5.02
CA LEU A 279 5.61 20.88 4.60
C LEU A 279 4.43 20.12 5.23
N TRP A 280 3.57 19.50 4.42
CA TRP A 280 2.38 18.78 4.88
C TRP A 280 2.53 17.26 4.63
N PRO A 281 3.32 16.54 5.43
CA PRO A 281 3.45 15.11 5.26
C PRO A 281 2.20 14.38 5.76
N PHE A 282 1.92 13.23 5.19
CA PHE A 282 1.00 12.26 5.78
C PHE A 282 1.76 11.42 6.80
N ALA A 283 1.20 11.27 8.01
CA ALA A 283 1.77 10.41 9.04
C ALA A 283 0.74 9.42 9.54
N HIS A 284 1.17 8.20 9.78
CA HIS A 284 0.32 7.15 10.34
C HIS A 284 1.14 6.25 11.26
N PHE A 285 0.66 6.07 12.50
CA PHE A 285 1.43 5.46 13.59
C PHE A 285 2.77 6.17 13.82
N ASN A 286 3.89 5.46 13.82
CA ASN A 286 5.25 5.98 13.95
C ASN A 286 5.95 6.23 12.61
N ARG A 287 5.19 6.54 11.55
CA ARG A 287 5.73 6.68 10.19
C ARG A 287 5.34 7.99 9.55
N ILE A 288 6.27 8.56 8.80
CA ILE A 288 6.06 9.67 7.89
C ILE A 288 6.08 9.11 6.48
N HIS A 289 5.09 9.46 5.66
CA HIS A 289 5.03 9.08 4.26
C HIS A 289 5.57 10.22 3.40
N VAL A 290 6.53 9.90 2.55
CA VAL A 290 7.09 10.80 1.54
C VAL A 290 6.44 10.44 0.20
N VAL A 291 5.39 11.18 -0.14
CA VAL A 291 4.49 10.84 -1.25
C VAL A 291 4.15 12.11 -2.07
N PRO A 292 5.16 12.76 -2.67
CA PRO A 292 4.94 13.99 -3.42
C PRO A 292 4.03 13.74 -4.63
N PRO A 293 3.48 14.81 -5.25
CA PRO A 293 2.86 14.69 -6.57
C PRO A 293 3.83 14.08 -7.59
N LEU A 294 3.29 13.33 -8.55
CA LEU A 294 4.11 12.63 -9.56
C LEU A 294 4.88 13.60 -10.47
N THR A 295 4.41 14.85 -10.56
CA THR A 295 4.96 15.93 -11.39
C THR A 295 5.91 16.86 -10.63
N THR A 296 6.25 16.52 -9.38
CA THR A 296 7.17 17.34 -8.56
C THR A 296 8.57 17.38 -9.18
N SER A 297 9.25 18.51 -9.05
CA SER A 297 10.64 18.65 -9.51
C SER A 297 11.64 18.04 -8.51
N ASP A 298 12.85 17.75 -8.98
CA ASP A 298 13.97 17.31 -8.15
C ASP A 298 14.23 18.28 -6.99
N ASP A 299 14.24 19.59 -7.28
CA ASP A 299 14.52 20.64 -6.31
C ASP A 299 13.46 20.75 -5.22
N ASP A 300 12.18 20.61 -5.58
CA ASP A 300 11.08 20.61 -4.61
C ASP A 300 11.13 19.38 -3.70
N VAL A 301 11.47 18.21 -4.25
CA VAL A 301 11.66 16.99 -3.45
C VAL A 301 12.82 17.18 -2.47
N ARG A 302 13.98 17.67 -2.93
CA ARG A 302 15.14 17.93 -2.07
C ARG A 302 14.83 18.96 -0.99
N SER A 303 14.09 20.02 -1.34
CA SER A 303 13.66 21.04 -0.38
C SER A 303 12.75 20.47 0.70
N GLY A 304 11.80 19.61 0.32
CA GLY A 304 10.93 18.91 1.27
C GLY A 304 11.71 17.96 2.19
N ILE A 305 12.69 17.23 1.66
CA ILE A 305 13.54 16.32 2.45
C ILE A 305 14.46 17.12 3.38
N ALA A 306 14.99 18.26 2.97
CA ALA A 306 15.78 19.14 3.85
C ALA A 306 14.96 19.64 5.05
N ILE A 307 13.68 19.93 4.87
CA ILE A 307 12.78 20.26 6.00
C ILE A 307 12.62 19.05 6.94
N LEU A 308 12.49 17.84 6.40
CA LEU A 308 12.43 16.63 7.21
C LEU A 308 13.72 16.42 8.01
N ASP A 309 14.90 16.65 7.40
CA ASP A 309 16.21 16.56 8.07
C ASP A 309 16.27 17.45 9.31
N GLU A 310 15.89 18.73 9.19
CA GLU A 310 15.83 19.63 10.33
C GLU A 310 14.83 19.19 11.42
N VAL A 311 13.65 18.73 11.03
CA VAL A 311 12.57 18.42 11.96
C VAL A 311 12.81 17.09 12.68
N LEU A 312 13.50 16.14 12.06
CA LEU A 312 13.79 14.83 12.66
C LEU A 312 14.63 14.92 13.94
N ALA A 313 15.34 16.05 14.18
CA ALA A 313 15.99 16.31 15.47
C ALA A 313 15.02 16.22 16.67
N LEU A 314 13.72 16.50 16.47
CA LEU A 314 12.69 16.33 17.50
C LEU A 314 12.46 14.84 17.82
N ALA A 315 12.50 13.98 16.82
CA ALA A 315 12.40 12.55 17.03
C ALA A 315 13.66 11.97 17.67
N ASP A 316 14.84 12.49 17.31
CA ASP A 316 16.12 12.08 17.89
C ASP A 316 16.20 12.37 19.38
N ALA A 317 15.54 13.44 19.87
CA ALA A 317 15.46 13.73 21.31
C ALA A 317 14.76 12.63 22.12
N HIS A 318 14.00 11.76 21.48
CA HIS A 318 13.34 10.60 22.09
C HIS A 318 14.11 9.28 21.90
N TYR A 319 15.26 9.32 21.24
CA TYR A 319 16.06 8.12 21.00
C TYR A 319 16.80 7.72 22.29
N THR A 320 16.73 6.44 22.63
CA THR A 320 17.24 5.91 23.91
C THR A 320 18.35 4.88 23.76
N GLY A 321 18.76 4.52 22.53
CA GLY A 321 19.85 3.57 22.33
C GLY A 321 19.93 3.00 20.94
#